data_f4b23bd359e389239ef08fad4be3f583
#
_entry.id   f4b23bd359e389239ef08fad4be3f583
#
_cell.length_a   1.000
_cell.length_b   1.000
_cell.length_c   1.000
_cell.angle_alpha   90.00
_cell.angle_beta   90.00
_cell.angle_gamma   90.00
#
_symmetry.space_group_name_H-M   'P 1'
#
loop_
_entity.id
_entity.type
_entity.pdbx_description
1 polymer ?
#
loop_
_entity_poly.entity_id
_entity_poly.type
_entity_poly.pdbx_seq_one_letter_code
_entity_poly.pdbx_strand_id
1 'polypeptide(L)'
;MRFSVILAIFCLSLVACSETPALHESLNDKGVPRWVGNGSSILKTENDRYFNGVGSASMMGDFSLQTSAANQRAREEMARIIASYLEIVSRDYIASGKATAAGFTEQDILKFIDKISQIDLATVQVTGHWKDDKSRKIYAITQMDMKKVRQLIGNLVSSDAGLKAYLDENGSRIFDRIANKE
;
A
#
# COMPACT_ATOMS: atom_id res chain seq x y z
N MET A 1 -28.17 -56.47 8.43
CA MET A 1 -28.79 -55.17 8.64
C MET A 1 -27.93 -54.35 9.60
N ARG A 2 -26.82 -53.74 9.13
CA ARG A 2 -25.92 -52.87 9.92
C ARG A 2 -24.91 -52.21 8.96
N PHE A 3 -25.39 -51.45 7.98
CA PHE A 3 -24.51 -50.68 7.08
C PHE A 3 -25.24 -49.46 6.52
N SER A 4 -25.65 -48.54 7.35
CA SER A 4 -26.28 -47.30 6.85
C SER A 4 -26.19 -46.09 7.80
N VAL A 5 -25.12 -45.97 8.57
CA VAL A 5 -24.98 -44.79 9.51
C VAL A 5 -23.65 -44.05 9.36
N ILE A 6 -22.78 -44.38 8.42
CA ILE A 6 -21.42 -43.76 8.33
C ILE A 6 -21.26 -42.78 7.15
N LEU A 7 -22.34 -42.32 6.52
CA LEU A 7 -22.21 -41.39 5.37
C LEU A 7 -22.81 -39.99 5.61
N ALA A 8 -22.92 -39.54 6.84
CA ALA A 8 -23.56 -38.25 7.14
C ALA A 8 -22.67 -37.23 7.88
N ILE A 9 -21.36 -37.45 8.00
CA ILE A 9 -20.45 -36.55 8.76
C ILE A 9 -19.26 -36.08 7.89
N PHE A 10 -19.47 -35.66 6.64
CA PHE A 10 -18.35 -35.16 5.85
C PHE A 10 -18.68 -33.93 4.98
N CYS A 11 -19.60 -33.09 5.38
CA CYS A 11 -19.91 -31.86 4.65
C CYS A 11 -19.96 -30.62 5.56
N LEU A 12 -19.01 -30.53 6.52
CA LEU A 12 -18.90 -29.31 7.36
C LEU A 12 -17.46 -28.88 7.45
N SER A 13 -16.92 -28.35 6.35
CA SER A 13 -15.72 -27.55 6.47
C SER A 13 -15.44 -26.83 5.17
N LEU A 14 -15.04 -25.61 5.30
CA LEU A 14 -14.48 -24.68 4.30
C LEU A 14 -15.44 -23.59 3.81
N VAL A 15 -16.04 -22.85 4.75
CA VAL A 15 -16.19 -21.43 4.53
C VAL A 15 -14.90 -20.78 5.09
N ALA A 16 -13.83 -20.83 4.32
CA ALA A 16 -12.72 -19.92 4.52
C ALA A 16 -13.22 -18.56 4.04
N CYS A 17 -13.82 -17.79 4.95
CA CYS A 17 -13.90 -16.35 4.78
C CYS A 17 -12.47 -15.85 4.67
N SER A 18 -12.00 -15.55 3.45
CA SER A 18 -10.89 -14.64 3.28
C SER A 18 -11.41 -13.30 3.77
N GLU A 19 -11.12 -12.95 5.00
CA GLU A 19 -11.24 -11.59 5.49
C GLU A 19 -10.28 -10.73 4.67
N THR A 20 -10.78 -10.17 3.56
CA THR A 20 -10.21 -8.96 3.01
C THR A 20 -10.32 -7.93 4.15
N PRO A 21 -9.22 -7.32 4.60
CA PRO A 21 -9.29 -6.28 5.60
C PRO A 21 -10.24 -5.22 5.06
N ALA A 22 -11.43 -5.16 5.62
CA ALA A 22 -12.39 -4.14 5.28
C ALA A 22 -11.73 -2.83 5.65
N LEU A 23 -11.40 -2.02 4.65
CA LEU A 23 -11.19 -0.60 4.86
C LEU A 23 -12.41 -0.16 5.67
N HIS A 24 -12.21 0.24 6.92
CA HIS A 24 -13.29 0.81 7.68
C HIS A 24 -13.71 2.06 6.90
N GLU A 25 -14.77 1.93 6.13
CA GLU A 25 -15.32 2.96 5.27
C GLU A 25 -15.97 4.02 6.15
N SER A 26 -15.11 4.71 6.92
CA SER A 26 -15.56 5.82 7.72
C SER A 26 -15.93 6.94 6.76
N LEU A 27 -17.23 7.19 6.65
CA LEU A 27 -17.75 8.32 5.92
C LEU A 27 -17.55 9.60 6.75
N ASN A 28 -17.35 10.71 6.04
CA ASN A 28 -17.43 12.03 6.66
C ASN A 28 -18.93 12.45 6.79
N ASP A 29 -19.19 13.60 7.39
CA ASP A 29 -20.55 14.15 7.64
C ASP A 29 -21.37 14.36 6.35
N LYS A 30 -20.73 14.30 5.19
CA LYS A 30 -21.36 14.46 3.87
C LYS A 30 -21.57 13.11 3.15
N GLY A 31 -21.32 11.99 3.81
CA GLY A 31 -21.43 10.66 3.22
C GLY A 31 -20.32 10.32 2.20
N VAL A 32 -19.22 11.07 2.23
CA VAL A 32 -18.05 10.83 1.36
C VAL A 32 -17.02 10.01 2.14
N PRO A 33 -16.43 8.96 1.56
CA PRO A 33 -15.36 8.22 2.21
C PRO A 33 -14.20 9.15 2.60
N ARG A 34 -13.71 9.03 3.83
CA ARG A 34 -12.65 9.93 4.33
C ARG A 34 -11.38 9.88 3.49
N TRP A 35 -11.05 8.72 2.94
CA TRP A 35 -9.89 8.57 2.07
C TRP A 35 -9.96 9.41 0.79
N VAL A 36 -11.16 9.76 0.32
CA VAL A 36 -11.33 10.67 -0.83
C VAL A 36 -10.86 12.08 -0.49
N GLY A 37 -11.16 12.54 0.73
CA GLY A 37 -10.74 13.86 1.20
C GLY A 37 -9.29 13.91 1.66
N ASN A 38 -8.81 12.83 2.29
CA ASN A 38 -7.44 12.74 2.80
C ASN A 38 -6.41 12.51 1.69
N GLY A 39 -6.85 11.92 0.56
CA GLY A 39 -5.93 11.58 -0.52
C GLY A 39 -5.00 10.42 -0.17
N SER A 40 -3.90 10.34 -0.93
CA SER A 40 -2.86 9.35 -0.71
C SER A 40 -2.11 9.62 0.60
N SER A 41 -1.92 8.60 1.44
CA SER A 41 -1.43 8.77 2.82
C SER A 41 -0.79 7.52 3.39
N ILE A 42 -0.11 7.69 4.51
CA ILE A 42 0.35 6.63 5.40
C ILE A 42 -0.59 6.61 6.61
N LEU A 43 -1.20 5.45 6.89
CA LEU A 43 -2.16 5.31 7.96
C LEU A 43 -1.66 4.31 9.00
N LYS A 44 -1.64 4.74 10.27
CA LYS A 44 -1.41 3.90 11.44
C LYS A 44 -2.72 3.68 12.18
N THR A 45 -3.06 2.43 12.43
CA THR A 45 -4.09 2.01 13.39
C THR A 45 -3.43 1.46 14.65
N GLU A 46 -4.21 1.02 15.65
CA GLU A 46 -3.66 0.42 16.86
C GLU A 46 -2.75 -0.78 16.57
N ASN A 47 -3.15 -1.63 15.61
CA ASN A 47 -2.47 -2.89 15.31
C ASN A 47 -1.73 -2.91 13.98
N ASP A 48 -2.05 -2.00 13.05
CA ASP A 48 -1.62 -2.09 11.67
C ASP A 48 -1.04 -0.78 11.13
N ARG A 49 -0.25 -0.92 10.07
CA ARG A 49 0.38 0.16 9.33
C ARG A 49 0.12 -0.03 7.85
N TYR A 50 -0.50 0.96 7.22
CA TYR A 50 -0.90 0.90 5.81
C TYR A 50 -0.36 2.08 5.01
N PHE A 51 -0.08 1.79 3.75
CA PHE A 51 0.15 2.78 2.70
C PHE A 51 -1.10 2.80 1.83
N ASN A 52 -1.63 3.99 1.57
CA ASN A 52 -2.83 4.20 0.77
C ASN A 52 -2.52 5.05 -0.44
N GLY A 53 -2.74 4.52 -1.64
CA GLY A 53 -2.66 5.27 -2.89
C GLY A 53 -4.07 5.62 -3.38
N VAL A 54 -4.37 6.90 -3.56
CA VAL A 54 -5.67 7.37 -4.02
C VAL A 54 -5.54 8.04 -5.38
N GLY A 55 -6.28 7.52 -6.36
CA GLY A 55 -6.36 8.08 -7.70
C GLY A 55 -7.76 8.49 -8.08
N SER A 56 -7.90 9.40 -9.04
CA SER A 56 -9.21 9.77 -9.57
C SER A 56 -9.17 10.01 -11.06
N ALA A 57 -10.31 9.79 -11.73
CA ALA A 57 -10.49 10.09 -13.14
C ALA A 57 -11.77 10.89 -13.36
N SER A 58 -11.66 11.95 -14.17
CA SER A 58 -12.81 12.71 -14.66
C SER A 58 -13.59 11.92 -15.71
N MET A 59 -14.82 12.33 -16.00
CA MET A 59 -15.67 11.68 -17.00
C MET A 59 -14.94 11.53 -18.35
N MET A 60 -15.01 10.32 -18.90
CA MET A 60 -14.33 9.93 -20.14
C MET A 60 -15.31 9.44 -21.23
N GLY A 61 -16.63 9.55 -20.99
CA GLY A 61 -17.67 9.03 -21.91
C GLY A 61 -17.91 7.53 -21.77
N ASP A 62 -16.92 6.77 -21.30
CA ASP A 62 -16.99 5.34 -20.99
C ASP A 62 -16.65 5.11 -19.51
N PHE A 63 -17.57 4.47 -18.79
CA PHE A 63 -17.43 4.20 -17.35
C PHE A 63 -16.31 3.21 -17.05
N SER A 64 -16.14 2.20 -17.89
CA SER A 64 -15.08 1.19 -17.70
C SER A 64 -13.70 1.80 -17.89
N LEU A 65 -13.53 2.61 -18.93
CA LEU A 65 -12.30 3.35 -19.18
C LEU A 65 -11.99 4.32 -18.03
N GLN A 66 -12.99 5.05 -17.55
CA GLN A 66 -12.84 5.97 -16.43
C GLN A 66 -12.43 5.26 -15.14
N THR A 67 -13.05 4.12 -14.84
CA THR A 67 -12.70 3.28 -13.68
C THR A 67 -11.28 2.75 -13.80
N SER A 68 -10.91 2.26 -14.97
CA SER A 68 -9.54 1.77 -15.24
C SER A 68 -8.50 2.87 -15.06
N ALA A 69 -8.78 4.09 -15.52
CA ALA A 69 -7.89 5.24 -15.34
C ALA A 69 -7.75 5.64 -13.86
N ALA A 70 -8.84 5.61 -13.08
CA ALA A 70 -8.77 5.85 -11.63
C ALA A 70 -7.93 4.79 -10.92
N ASN A 71 -8.10 3.51 -11.28
CA ASN A 71 -7.34 2.40 -10.72
C ASN A 71 -5.84 2.54 -11.02
N GLN A 72 -5.50 2.88 -12.25
CA GLN A 72 -4.10 3.07 -12.64
C GLN A 72 -3.46 4.22 -11.84
N ARG A 73 -4.13 5.35 -11.72
CA ARG A 73 -3.65 6.49 -10.92
C ARG A 73 -3.49 6.16 -9.45
N ALA A 74 -4.39 5.35 -8.87
CA ALA A 74 -4.26 4.91 -7.48
C ALA A 74 -3.00 4.06 -7.28
N ARG A 75 -2.64 3.21 -8.24
CA ARG A 75 -1.39 2.42 -8.21
C ARG A 75 -0.15 3.30 -8.37
N GLU A 76 -0.19 4.29 -9.25
CA GLU A 76 0.89 5.27 -9.42
C GLU A 76 1.13 6.07 -8.13
N GLU A 77 0.06 6.46 -7.44
CA GLU A 77 0.17 7.12 -6.13
C GLU A 77 0.76 6.19 -5.08
N MET A 78 0.41 4.90 -5.07
CA MET A 78 1.04 3.92 -4.18
C MET A 78 2.55 3.84 -4.42
N ALA A 79 3.00 3.78 -5.68
CA ALA A 79 4.43 3.79 -6.00
C ALA A 79 5.12 5.04 -5.45
N ARG A 80 4.50 6.22 -5.62
CA ARG A 80 5.03 7.50 -5.14
C ARG A 80 5.20 7.53 -3.63
N ILE A 81 4.22 7.04 -2.87
CA ILE A 81 4.30 6.99 -1.40
C ILE A 81 5.38 6.01 -0.95
N ILE A 82 5.49 4.84 -1.58
CA ILE A 82 6.54 3.86 -1.27
C ILE A 82 7.93 4.46 -1.57
N ALA A 83 8.08 5.17 -2.69
CA ALA A 83 9.32 5.86 -3.05
C ALA A 83 9.70 6.93 -2.02
N SER A 84 8.74 7.76 -1.60
CA SER A 84 8.95 8.77 -0.55
C SER A 84 9.34 8.14 0.78
N TYR A 85 8.71 7.04 1.15
CA TYR A 85 9.07 6.31 2.37
C TYR A 85 10.48 5.73 2.29
N LEU A 86 10.88 5.12 1.15
CA LEU A 86 12.24 4.62 0.95
C LEU A 86 13.26 5.75 0.99
N GLU A 87 12.96 6.89 0.39
CA GLU A 87 13.82 8.07 0.45
C GLU A 87 14.10 8.50 1.90
N ILE A 88 13.04 8.60 2.72
CA ILE A 88 13.17 8.98 4.13
C ILE A 88 14.00 7.95 4.91
N VAL A 89 13.79 6.64 4.69
CA VAL A 89 14.57 5.58 5.33
C VAL A 89 16.04 5.66 4.92
N SER A 90 16.31 5.88 3.63
CA SER A 90 17.66 5.97 3.09
C SER A 90 18.43 7.19 3.61
N ARG A 91 17.76 8.34 3.72
CA ARG A 91 18.35 9.56 4.31
C ARG A 91 18.60 9.39 5.81
N ASP A 92 17.71 8.73 6.55
CA ASP A 92 17.90 8.40 7.97
C ASP A 92 19.09 7.44 8.14
N TYR A 93 19.28 6.49 7.21
CA TYR A 93 20.44 5.58 7.16
C TYR A 93 21.76 6.36 6.95
N ILE A 94 21.80 7.28 6.00
CA ILE A 94 22.98 8.15 5.79
C ILE A 94 23.26 8.98 7.06
N ALA A 95 22.25 9.64 7.61
CA ALA A 95 22.37 10.48 8.79
C ALA A 95 22.83 9.72 10.04
N SER A 96 22.55 8.41 10.12
CA SER A 96 23.00 7.55 11.22
C SER A 96 24.51 7.28 11.22
N GLY A 97 25.24 7.64 10.14
CA GLY A 97 26.65 7.35 9.93
C GLY A 97 26.95 5.88 9.53
N LYS A 98 25.95 4.99 9.56
CA LYS A 98 26.12 3.57 9.19
C LYS A 98 26.38 3.39 7.68
N ALA A 99 25.90 4.32 6.86
CA ALA A 99 26.04 4.30 5.40
C ALA A 99 27.48 4.53 4.92
N THR A 100 28.29 5.29 5.67
CA THR A 100 29.66 5.65 5.27
C THR A 100 30.55 4.42 5.11
N ALA A 101 30.43 3.45 6.02
CA ALA A 101 31.20 2.21 5.97
C ALA A 101 30.82 1.30 4.78
N ALA A 102 29.58 1.43 4.28
CA ALA A 102 29.04 0.68 3.16
C ALA A 102 29.24 1.38 1.80
N GLY A 103 29.70 2.63 1.78
CA GLY A 103 29.83 3.44 0.57
C GLY A 103 28.50 3.85 -0.06
N PHE A 104 27.39 3.79 0.70
CA PHE A 104 26.07 4.18 0.24
C PHE A 104 25.95 5.70 0.13
N THR A 105 25.38 6.19 -0.99
CA THR A 105 25.37 7.59 -1.37
C THR A 105 23.96 8.08 -1.75
N GLU A 106 23.80 9.41 -1.89
CA GLU A 106 22.58 10.02 -2.45
C GLU A 106 22.24 9.51 -3.86
N GLN A 107 23.24 9.15 -4.66
CA GLN A 107 23.01 8.59 -5.99
C GLN A 107 22.36 7.20 -5.93
N ASP A 108 22.65 6.43 -4.89
CA ASP A 108 22.03 5.12 -4.70
C ASP A 108 20.56 5.26 -4.30
N ILE A 109 20.20 6.30 -3.54
CA ILE A 109 18.81 6.64 -3.26
C ILE A 109 18.05 6.87 -4.57
N LEU A 110 18.58 7.71 -5.46
CA LEU A 110 17.93 8.01 -6.74
C LEU A 110 17.75 6.76 -7.61
N LYS A 111 18.73 5.87 -7.65
CA LYS A 111 18.60 4.58 -8.36
C LYS A 111 17.49 3.71 -7.80
N PHE A 112 17.34 3.66 -6.47
CA PHE A 112 16.27 2.87 -5.86
C PHE A 112 14.88 3.49 -6.06
N ILE A 113 14.77 4.82 -6.01
CA ILE A 113 13.53 5.55 -6.33
C ILE A 113 13.11 5.27 -7.78
N ASP A 114 14.06 5.34 -8.72
CA ASP A 114 13.80 5.03 -10.13
C ASP A 114 13.30 3.58 -10.31
N LYS A 115 13.92 2.62 -9.65
CA LYS A 115 13.46 1.23 -9.65
C LYS A 115 12.03 1.08 -9.12
N ILE A 116 11.63 1.82 -8.07
CA ILE A 116 10.26 1.79 -7.57
C ILE A 116 9.28 2.30 -8.62
N SER A 117 9.63 3.37 -9.34
CA SER A 117 8.77 3.92 -10.39
C SER A 117 8.51 2.94 -11.54
N GLN A 118 9.40 1.96 -11.72
CA GLN A 118 9.32 0.91 -12.75
C GLN A 118 8.67 -0.39 -12.26
N ILE A 119 8.30 -0.47 -10.98
CA ILE A 119 7.64 -1.68 -10.47
C ILE A 119 6.26 -1.83 -11.11
N ASP A 120 5.98 -3.04 -11.58
CA ASP A 120 4.63 -3.42 -11.97
C ASP A 120 3.73 -3.52 -10.75
N LEU A 121 2.95 -2.47 -10.52
CA LEU A 121 1.93 -2.41 -9.49
C LEU A 121 0.57 -2.94 -9.96
N ALA A 122 0.49 -3.61 -11.11
CA ALA A 122 -0.76 -4.21 -11.60
C ALA A 122 -1.32 -5.24 -10.60
N THR A 123 -0.45 -5.89 -9.82
CA THR A 123 -0.83 -6.83 -8.76
C THR A 123 -1.35 -6.16 -7.49
N VAL A 124 -1.15 -4.85 -7.31
CA VAL A 124 -1.70 -4.12 -6.16
C VAL A 124 -3.20 -3.99 -6.31
N GLN A 125 -3.91 -4.59 -5.37
CA GLN A 125 -5.38 -4.60 -5.40
C GLN A 125 -5.94 -3.21 -5.13
N VAL A 126 -6.93 -2.83 -5.95
CA VAL A 126 -7.82 -1.72 -5.64
C VAL A 126 -8.83 -2.21 -4.62
N THR A 127 -8.87 -1.58 -3.46
CA THR A 127 -9.69 -2.01 -2.32
C THR A 127 -11.02 -1.28 -2.24
N GLY A 128 -11.19 -0.18 -2.98
CA GLY A 128 -12.44 0.55 -3.00
C GLY A 128 -12.55 1.55 -4.16
N HIS A 129 -13.79 1.87 -4.48
CA HIS A 129 -14.15 2.93 -5.43
C HIS A 129 -15.22 3.83 -4.83
N TRP A 130 -15.19 5.09 -5.20
CA TRP A 130 -16.24 6.02 -4.89
C TRP A 130 -16.52 6.93 -6.10
N LYS A 131 -17.81 7.15 -6.39
CA LYS A 131 -18.25 8.00 -7.49
C LYS A 131 -18.85 9.29 -6.96
N ASP A 132 -18.30 10.40 -7.37
CA ASP A 132 -18.88 11.72 -7.14
C ASP A 132 -19.81 12.07 -8.31
N ASP A 133 -21.10 11.97 -8.07
CA ASP A 133 -22.11 12.27 -9.10
C ASP A 133 -22.15 13.76 -9.48
N LYS A 134 -21.73 14.67 -8.58
CA LYS A 134 -21.68 16.11 -8.86
C LYS A 134 -20.55 16.47 -9.81
N SER A 135 -19.35 16.03 -9.52
CA SER A 135 -18.17 16.27 -10.35
C SER A 135 -17.98 15.24 -11.47
N ARG A 136 -18.79 14.19 -11.47
CA ARG A 136 -18.70 13.03 -12.38
C ARG A 136 -17.30 12.37 -12.36
N LYS A 137 -16.64 12.41 -11.21
CA LYS A 137 -15.35 11.76 -10.97
C LYS A 137 -15.52 10.38 -10.36
N ILE A 138 -14.65 9.46 -10.73
CA ILE A 138 -14.46 8.18 -10.05
C ILE A 138 -13.15 8.27 -9.30
N TYR A 139 -13.19 7.90 -8.03
CA TYR A 139 -12.02 7.72 -7.17
C TYR A 139 -11.78 6.24 -6.96
N ALA A 140 -10.52 5.86 -6.84
CA ALA A 140 -10.09 4.52 -6.49
C ALA A 140 -9.05 4.60 -5.39
N ILE A 141 -9.03 3.60 -4.50
CA ILE A 141 -8.02 3.48 -3.46
C ILE A 141 -7.36 2.11 -3.55
N THR A 142 -6.04 2.12 -3.45
CA THR A 142 -5.20 0.93 -3.22
C THR A 142 -4.67 0.97 -1.79
N GLN A 143 -4.48 -0.21 -1.19
CA GLN A 143 -3.92 -0.32 0.15
C GLN A 143 -2.87 -1.42 0.19
N MET A 144 -1.76 -1.15 0.86
CA MET A 144 -0.70 -2.13 1.10
C MET A 144 -0.23 -2.04 2.56
N ASP A 145 -0.16 -3.19 3.23
CA ASP A 145 0.37 -3.24 4.59
C ASP A 145 1.90 -3.06 4.62
N MET A 146 2.40 -2.61 5.76
CA MET A 146 3.81 -2.34 5.99
C MET A 146 4.70 -3.57 5.75
N LYS A 147 4.21 -4.78 6.03
CA LYS A 147 4.98 -6.01 5.82
C LYS A 147 5.26 -6.24 4.33
N LYS A 148 4.22 -6.06 3.49
CA LYS A 148 4.36 -6.18 2.02
C LYS A 148 5.27 -5.09 1.46
N VAL A 149 5.12 -3.84 1.93
CA VAL A 149 6.01 -2.73 1.51
C VAL A 149 7.46 -3.01 1.89
N ARG A 150 7.73 -3.51 3.10
CA ARG A 150 9.09 -3.89 3.52
C ARG A 150 9.67 -5.02 2.68
N GLN A 151 8.87 -6.03 2.33
CA GLN A 151 9.29 -7.11 1.43
C GLN A 151 9.65 -6.56 0.04
N LEU A 152 8.79 -5.70 -0.52
CA LEU A 152 9.01 -5.08 -1.81
C LEU A 152 10.29 -4.25 -1.82
N ILE A 153 10.47 -3.34 -0.85
CA ILE A 153 11.69 -2.52 -0.73
C ILE A 153 12.91 -3.41 -0.47
N GLY A 154 12.81 -4.40 0.43
CA GLY A 154 13.90 -5.32 0.75
C GLY A 154 14.42 -6.09 -0.47
N ASN A 155 13.55 -6.45 -1.39
CA ASN A 155 13.93 -7.06 -2.67
C ASN A 155 14.66 -6.07 -3.57
N LEU A 156 14.19 -4.82 -3.64
CA LEU A 156 14.81 -3.76 -4.44
C LEU A 156 16.20 -3.39 -3.98
N VAL A 157 16.37 -3.28 -2.66
CA VAL A 157 17.66 -2.91 -2.02
C VAL A 157 18.51 -4.12 -1.67
N SER A 158 18.20 -5.29 -2.22
CA SER A 158 18.92 -6.56 -1.90
C SER A 158 20.43 -6.51 -2.20
N SER A 159 20.85 -5.62 -3.11
CA SER A 159 22.27 -5.36 -3.40
C SER A 159 22.97 -4.54 -2.31
N ASP A 160 22.24 -3.91 -1.39
CA ASP A 160 22.77 -3.15 -0.26
C ASP A 160 22.30 -3.78 1.05
N ALA A 161 23.14 -4.66 1.60
CA ALA A 161 22.84 -5.37 2.85
C ALA A 161 22.71 -4.42 4.05
N GLY A 162 23.42 -3.30 4.05
CA GLY A 162 23.40 -2.31 5.12
C GLY A 162 22.06 -1.57 5.17
N LEU A 163 21.61 -1.06 4.02
CA LEU A 163 20.29 -0.40 3.93
C LEU A 163 19.15 -1.37 4.22
N LYS A 164 19.26 -2.61 3.72
CA LYS A 164 18.26 -3.64 4.01
C LYS A 164 18.15 -3.91 5.52
N ALA A 165 19.28 -4.13 6.19
CA ALA A 165 19.30 -4.34 7.65
C ALA A 165 18.74 -3.11 8.40
N TYR A 166 19.09 -1.91 7.94
CA TYR A 166 18.58 -0.66 8.54
C TYR A 166 17.06 -0.52 8.40
N LEU A 167 16.52 -0.85 7.22
CA LEU A 167 15.06 -0.88 6.99
C LEU A 167 14.38 -1.88 7.92
N ASP A 168 14.94 -3.06 8.09
CA ASP A 168 14.39 -4.12 8.94
C ASP A 168 14.37 -3.70 10.42
N GLU A 169 15.40 -3.00 10.88
CA GLU A 169 15.52 -2.51 12.26
C GLU A 169 14.67 -1.27 12.54
N ASN A 170 14.69 -0.27 11.63
CA ASN A 170 14.19 1.07 11.89
C ASN A 170 12.91 1.44 11.13
N GLY A 171 12.54 0.68 10.10
CA GLY A 171 11.46 1.04 9.19
C GLY A 171 10.13 1.32 9.91
N SER A 172 9.72 0.47 10.86
CA SER A 172 8.47 0.69 11.59
C SER A 172 8.49 1.98 12.43
N ARG A 173 9.62 2.29 13.06
CA ARG A 173 9.79 3.53 13.83
C ARG A 173 9.74 4.77 12.93
N ILE A 174 10.36 4.69 11.76
CA ILE A 174 10.33 5.77 10.76
C ILE A 174 8.92 5.98 10.25
N PHE A 175 8.22 4.90 9.91
CA PHE A 175 6.81 4.94 9.52
C PHE A 175 5.95 5.65 10.56
N ASP A 176 6.05 5.26 11.84
CA ASP A 176 5.29 5.85 12.94
C ASP A 176 5.58 7.34 13.12
N ARG A 177 6.82 7.75 12.89
CA ARG A 177 7.22 9.17 12.95
C ARG A 177 6.58 10.01 11.83
N ILE A 178 6.41 9.42 10.65
CA ILE A 178 5.76 10.10 9.52
C ILE A 178 4.26 10.17 9.76
N ALA A 179 3.62 9.06 10.09
CA ALA A 179 2.18 8.96 10.31
C ALA A 179 1.66 9.85 11.45
N ASN A 180 2.51 10.18 12.43
CA ASN A 180 2.14 11.08 13.53
C ASN A 180 2.32 12.58 13.21
N LYS A 181 2.83 12.92 12.01
CA LYS A 181 3.00 14.31 11.58
C LYS A 181 1.89 14.79 10.65
N GLU A 182 1.10 13.84 10.13
CA GLU A 182 -0.10 14.10 9.32
C GLU A 182 -1.36 14.20 10.22
#